data_cd3bb8c4651496ed16492f6d4045a946
#
_entry.id   cd3bb8c4651496ed16492f6d4045a946
#
_cell.length_a   1.000
_cell.length_b   1.000
_cell.length_c   1.000
_cell.angle_alpha   90.00
_cell.angle_beta   90.00
_cell.angle_gamma   90.00
#
_symmetry.space_group_name_H-M   'P 1'
#
loop_
_entity.id
_entity.type
_entity.pdbx_description
1 polymer ?
#
loop_
_entity_poly.entity_id
_entity_poly.type
_entity_poly.pdbx_seq_one_letter_code
_entity_poly.pdbx_strand_id
1 'polypeptide(L)'
;MTIQIFITGGTFDKEYNELDGTLYFKDTHLPEMLKLGRCNVDVTIRTLMMVDSLEMSDTDRELIIENCRKSKAEKIIVTHGTDTMELTAKALGTAAIPGKTIILTGAMIPYKFGSSDGLFNLGSALAFVQALPSGVYIAMNGRYFSWDNVRKNRKAGQFEELHP
;
A
#
# COMPACT_ATOMS: atom_id res chain seq x y z
N MET A 1 18.89 2.40 8.15
CA MET A 1 17.80 1.52 7.63
C MET A 1 17.00 2.33 6.63
N THR A 2 17.00 1.95 5.37
CA THR A 2 16.23 2.59 4.31
C THR A 2 14.95 1.79 4.07
N ILE A 3 13.81 2.45 4.00
CA ILE A 3 12.53 1.84 3.64
C ILE A 3 12.29 2.06 2.14
N GLN A 4 12.06 0.99 1.39
CA GLN A 4 11.63 1.07 0.01
C GLN A 4 10.11 1.20 -0.06
N ILE A 5 9.59 2.19 -0.77
CA ILE A 5 8.16 2.29 -1.09
C ILE A 5 7.97 2.05 -2.58
N PHE A 6 7.18 1.03 -2.91
CA PHE A 6 6.72 0.75 -4.26
C PHE A 6 5.29 1.27 -4.43
N ILE A 7 5.07 2.03 -5.48
CA ILE A 7 3.78 2.60 -5.82
C ILE A 7 3.14 1.77 -6.90
N THR A 8 1.89 1.35 -6.68
CA THR A 8 1.12 0.58 -7.66
C THR A 8 -0.17 1.27 -8.08
N GLY A 9 -0.49 2.43 -7.50
CA GLY A 9 -1.70 3.20 -7.79
C GLY A 9 -2.76 3.06 -6.69
N GLY A 10 -3.99 2.85 -7.09
CA GLY A 10 -5.13 2.81 -6.18
C GLY A 10 -5.64 4.20 -5.78
N THR A 11 -6.70 4.24 -4.99
CA THR A 11 -7.36 5.48 -4.56
C THR A 11 -6.42 6.47 -3.89
N PHE A 12 -5.38 5.98 -3.24
CA PHE A 12 -4.34 6.76 -2.59
C PHE A 12 -3.79 7.90 -3.47
N ASP A 13 -3.54 7.62 -4.75
CA ASP A 13 -2.92 8.53 -5.71
C ASP A 13 -3.89 9.07 -6.78
N LYS A 14 -5.19 8.81 -6.67
CA LYS A 14 -6.18 9.34 -7.63
C LYS A 14 -6.38 10.84 -7.45
N GLU A 15 -6.60 11.51 -8.60
CA GLU A 15 -7.04 12.90 -8.69
C GLU A 15 -8.39 12.99 -9.38
N TYR A 16 -9.11 14.08 -9.14
CA TYR A 16 -10.40 14.36 -9.77
C TYR A 16 -10.21 15.27 -10.99
N ASN A 17 -10.73 14.83 -12.13
CA ASN A 17 -10.81 15.68 -13.33
C ASN A 17 -12.14 16.43 -13.34
N GLU A 18 -12.09 17.70 -13.05
CA GLU A 18 -13.27 18.57 -12.99
C GLU A 18 -13.92 18.83 -14.35
N LEU A 19 -13.21 18.56 -15.45
CA LEU A 19 -13.72 18.78 -16.79
C LEU A 19 -14.68 17.68 -17.24
N ASP A 20 -14.41 16.43 -16.87
CA ASP A 20 -15.22 15.28 -17.25
C ASP A 20 -15.84 14.51 -16.06
N GLY A 21 -15.52 14.91 -14.83
CA GLY A 21 -16.06 14.31 -13.62
C GLY A 21 -15.48 12.94 -13.29
N THR A 22 -14.36 12.55 -13.88
CA THR A 22 -13.72 11.25 -13.64
C THR A 22 -12.58 11.33 -12.62
N LEU A 23 -12.23 10.17 -12.04
CA LEU A 23 -10.98 9.99 -11.30
C LEU A 23 -9.90 9.47 -12.25
N TYR A 24 -8.68 9.96 -12.10
CA TYR A 24 -7.55 9.55 -12.92
C TYR A 24 -6.24 9.54 -12.12
N PHE A 25 -5.19 8.93 -12.69
CA PHE A 25 -3.84 8.97 -12.14
C PHE A 25 -3.00 9.97 -12.92
N LYS A 26 -2.23 10.79 -12.18
CA LYS A 26 -1.20 11.66 -12.74
C LYS A 26 0.17 11.27 -12.24
N ASP A 27 0.48 11.67 -11.01
CA ASP A 27 1.72 11.32 -10.30
C ASP A 27 1.39 10.88 -8.88
N THR A 28 2.34 10.21 -8.23
CA THR A 28 2.17 9.89 -6.82
C THR A 28 2.23 11.13 -5.95
N HIS A 29 1.41 11.16 -4.92
CA HIS A 29 1.40 12.22 -3.90
C HIS A 29 2.30 11.89 -2.70
N LEU A 30 2.99 10.79 -2.74
CA LEU A 30 3.78 10.28 -1.63
C LEU A 30 4.87 11.25 -1.14
N PRO A 31 5.64 11.92 -2.03
CA PRO A 31 6.63 12.92 -1.57
C PRO A 31 6.00 14.06 -0.78
N GLU A 32 4.84 14.56 -1.23
CA GLU A 32 4.09 15.61 -0.54
C GLU A 32 3.57 15.12 0.81
N MET A 33 3.02 13.91 0.86
CA MET A 33 2.50 13.30 2.09
C MET A 33 3.59 13.08 3.13
N LEU A 34 4.76 12.58 2.72
CA LEU A 34 5.91 12.40 3.60
C LEU A 34 6.39 13.74 4.18
N LYS A 35 6.44 14.78 3.34
CA LYS A 35 6.79 16.14 3.76
C LYS A 35 5.75 16.70 4.75
N LEU A 36 4.46 16.56 4.46
CA LEU A 36 3.38 17.02 5.32
C LEU A 36 3.40 16.30 6.67
N GLY A 37 3.65 14.99 6.67
CA GLY A 37 3.81 14.18 7.88
C GLY A 37 5.13 14.40 8.61
N ARG A 38 6.00 15.29 8.11
CA ARG A 38 7.35 15.55 8.67
C ARG A 38 8.15 14.26 8.85
N CYS A 39 8.05 13.37 7.86
CA CYS A 39 8.73 12.08 7.90
C CYS A 39 10.25 12.26 8.03
N ASN A 40 10.82 11.63 9.03
CA ASN A 40 12.26 11.65 9.31
C ASN A 40 12.89 10.25 9.14
N VAL A 41 12.23 9.40 8.38
CA VAL A 41 12.73 8.06 8.01
C VAL A 41 13.35 8.13 6.62
N ASP A 42 14.48 7.45 6.44
CA ASP A 42 15.11 7.34 5.12
C ASP A 42 14.24 6.45 4.21
N VAL A 43 13.70 7.06 3.17
CA VAL A 43 12.73 6.43 2.26
C VAL A 43 13.19 6.58 0.81
N THR A 44 13.14 5.50 0.06
CA THR A 44 13.26 5.53 -1.41
C THR A 44 11.91 5.17 -2.03
N ILE A 45 11.51 5.91 -3.06
CA ILE A 45 10.22 5.76 -3.73
C ILE A 45 10.44 5.31 -5.17
N ARG A 46 9.70 4.30 -5.60
CA ARG A 46 9.70 3.85 -6.99
C ARG A 46 8.27 3.50 -7.42
N THR A 47 7.82 4.11 -8.50
CA THR A 47 6.55 3.76 -9.13
C THR A 47 6.73 2.53 -10.01
N LEU A 48 5.97 1.50 -9.75
CA LEU A 48 5.92 0.29 -10.57
C LEU A 48 4.81 0.38 -11.61
N MET A 49 3.66 0.89 -11.19
CA MET A 49 2.47 1.08 -12.04
C MET A 49 1.52 2.08 -11.38
N MET A 50 0.53 2.54 -12.13
CA MET A 50 -0.56 3.40 -11.64
C MET A 50 -1.88 2.80 -12.13
N VAL A 51 -2.36 1.78 -11.44
CA VAL A 51 -3.57 1.03 -11.82
C VAL A 51 -4.60 1.01 -10.68
N ASP A 52 -5.86 0.94 -11.05
CA ASP A 52 -6.92 0.58 -10.12
C ASP A 52 -6.79 -0.89 -9.75
N SER A 53 -6.94 -1.23 -8.47
CA SER A 53 -6.76 -2.61 -8.03
C SER A 53 -7.78 -3.58 -8.62
N LEU A 54 -8.96 -3.11 -9.02
CA LEU A 54 -9.96 -3.94 -9.72
C LEU A 54 -9.50 -4.32 -11.13
N GLU A 55 -8.58 -3.54 -11.73
CA GLU A 55 -8.02 -3.80 -13.05
C GLU A 55 -6.65 -4.49 -12.98
N MET A 56 -6.11 -4.68 -11.79
CA MET A 56 -4.80 -5.30 -11.58
C MET A 56 -4.83 -6.78 -11.94
N SER A 57 -3.95 -7.17 -12.85
CA SER A 57 -3.78 -8.56 -13.31
C SER A 57 -2.81 -9.36 -12.43
N ASP A 58 -2.78 -10.67 -12.63
CA ASP A 58 -1.78 -11.53 -11.98
C ASP A 58 -0.36 -11.21 -12.45
N THR A 59 -0.19 -10.80 -13.72
CA THR A 59 1.10 -10.31 -14.23
C THR A 59 1.58 -9.07 -13.49
N ASP A 60 0.68 -8.15 -13.15
CA ASP A 60 1.01 -6.98 -12.34
C ASP A 60 1.47 -7.39 -10.94
N ARG A 61 0.80 -8.38 -10.33
CA ARG A 61 1.20 -8.91 -9.01
C ARG A 61 2.57 -9.60 -9.06
N GLU A 62 2.86 -10.34 -10.12
CA GLU A 62 4.20 -10.91 -10.33
C GLU A 62 5.28 -9.83 -10.42
N LEU A 63 5.00 -8.72 -11.10
CA LEU A 63 5.92 -7.57 -11.16
C LEU A 63 6.19 -6.99 -9.76
N ILE A 64 5.16 -6.88 -8.92
CA ILE A 64 5.31 -6.43 -7.53
C ILE A 64 6.19 -7.41 -6.74
N ILE A 65 5.92 -8.72 -6.84
CA ILE A 65 6.69 -9.77 -6.17
C ILE A 65 8.17 -9.71 -6.57
N GLU A 66 8.45 -9.62 -7.87
CA GLU A 66 9.81 -9.56 -8.40
C GLU A 66 10.57 -8.32 -7.90
N ASN A 67 9.91 -7.16 -7.85
CA ASN A 67 10.54 -5.95 -7.33
C ASN A 67 10.81 -6.05 -5.82
N CYS A 68 9.89 -6.62 -5.05
CA CYS A 68 10.11 -6.89 -3.63
C CYS A 68 11.29 -7.87 -3.42
N ARG A 69 11.36 -8.93 -4.23
CA ARG A 69 12.45 -9.92 -4.17
C ARG A 69 13.82 -9.30 -4.49
N LYS A 70 13.88 -8.48 -5.53
CA LYS A 70 15.13 -7.84 -6.00
C LYS A 70 15.57 -6.63 -5.19
N SER A 71 14.68 -6.05 -4.39
CA SER A 71 15.01 -4.90 -3.55
C SER A 71 16.14 -5.25 -2.57
N LYS A 72 17.09 -4.33 -2.40
CA LYS A 72 18.11 -4.44 -1.36
C LYS A 72 17.56 -4.10 0.03
N ALA A 73 16.46 -3.34 0.10
CA ALA A 73 15.82 -3.00 1.35
C ALA A 73 15.12 -4.22 1.96
N GLU A 74 15.28 -4.42 3.26
CA GLU A 74 14.56 -5.44 4.02
C GLU A 74 13.15 -4.98 4.42
N LYS A 75 12.95 -3.66 4.47
CA LYS A 75 11.70 -3.01 4.87
C LYS A 75 11.04 -2.38 3.63
N ILE A 76 9.88 -2.87 3.27
CA ILE A 76 9.19 -2.50 2.03
C ILE A 76 7.75 -2.13 2.33
N ILE A 77 7.30 -1.02 1.75
CA ILE A 77 5.89 -0.63 1.73
C ILE A 77 5.42 -0.67 0.28
N VAL A 78 4.21 -1.16 0.06
CA VAL A 78 3.54 -1.16 -1.24
C VAL A 78 2.24 -0.38 -1.11
N THR A 79 2.12 0.75 -1.80
CA THR A 79 0.83 1.44 -1.90
C THR A 79 -0.04 0.74 -2.94
N HIS A 80 -1.31 0.53 -2.61
CA HIS A 80 -2.18 -0.36 -3.38
C HIS A 80 -3.65 0.07 -3.25
N GLY A 81 -4.44 -0.21 -4.26
CA GLY A 81 -5.89 -0.07 -4.16
C GLY A 81 -6.49 -1.06 -3.15
N THR A 82 -7.51 -0.62 -2.42
CA THR A 82 -8.05 -1.39 -1.30
C THR A 82 -8.90 -2.60 -1.73
N ASP A 83 -9.47 -2.59 -2.95
CA ASP A 83 -10.43 -3.60 -3.39
C ASP A 83 -9.83 -4.99 -3.61
N THR A 84 -8.57 -5.08 -4.02
CA THR A 84 -7.86 -6.35 -4.20
C THR A 84 -6.52 -6.40 -3.46
N MET A 85 -6.33 -5.55 -2.47
CA MET A 85 -5.11 -5.52 -1.64
C MET A 85 -4.83 -6.87 -0.98
N GLU A 86 -5.86 -7.54 -0.50
CA GLU A 86 -5.76 -8.87 0.11
C GLU A 86 -5.28 -9.95 -0.87
N LEU A 87 -5.62 -9.85 -2.16
CA LEU A 87 -5.13 -10.78 -3.19
C LEU A 87 -3.63 -10.59 -3.43
N THR A 88 -3.17 -9.35 -3.49
CA THR A 88 -1.74 -9.05 -3.63
C THR A 88 -0.96 -9.43 -2.38
N ALA A 89 -1.52 -9.20 -1.19
CA ALA A 89 -0.92 -9.64 0.07
C ALA A 89 -0.76 -11.17 0.10
N LYS A 90 -1.79 -11.91 -0.34
CA LYS A 90 -1.75 -13.37 -0.45
C LYS A 90 -0.69 -13.84 -1.45
N ALA A 91 -0.59 -13.19 -2.62
CA ALA A 91 0.43 -13.53 -3.62
C ALA A 91 1.85 -13.33 -3.07
N LEU A 92 2.10 -12.20 -2.39
CA LEU A 92 3.38 -11.91 -1.75
C LEU A 92 3.69 -12.88 -0.59
N GLY A 93 2.69 -13.19 0.24
CA GLY A 93 2.84 -14.14 1.35
C GLY A 93 3.15 -15.55 0.85
N THR A 94 2.47 -16.01 -0.20
CA THR A 94 2.70 -17.30 -0.83
C THR A 94 4.07 -17.37 -1.50
N ALA A 95 4.56 -16.26 -2.06
CA ALA A 95 5.89 -16.17 -2.66
C ALA A 95 7.03 -16.31 -1.63
N ALA A 96 6.74 -16.17 -0.34
CA ALA A 96 7.64 -16.44 0.79
C ALA A 96 9.02 -15.81 0.62
N ILE A 97 9.08 -14.50 0.39
CA ILE A 97 10.33 -13.77 0.17
C ILE A 97 11.10 -13.65 1.49
N PRO A 98 12.26 -14.32 1.64
CA PRO A 98 12.94 -14.40 2.91
C PRO A 98 13.54 -13.04 3.34
N GLY A 99 13.57 -12.77 4.65
CA GLY A 99 14.24 -11.62 5.23
C GLY A 99 13.55 -10.27 4.95
N LYS A 100 12.34 -10.26 4.37
CA LYS A 100 11.60 -9.03 4.06
C LYS A 100 10.43 -8.84 5.01
N THR A 101 10.24 -7.60 5.45
CA THR A 101 8.98 -7.13 6.03
C THR A 101 8.29 -6.28 4.96
N ILE A 102 7.14 -6.73 4.49
CA ILE A 102 6.39 -6.08 3.41
C ILE A 102 5.03 -5.66 3.95
N ILE A 103 4.73 -4.37 3.88
CA ILE A 103 3.46 -3.79 4.33
C ILE A 103 2.73 -3.23 3.11
N LEU A 104 1.51 -3.71 2.86
CA LEU A 104 0.61 -3.09 1.90
C LEU A 104 -0.27 -2.07 2.63
N THR A 105 -0.48 -0.93 2.00
CA THR A 105 -1.36 0.12 2.53
C THR A 105 -2.00 0.91 1.38
N GLY A 106 -3.01 1.68 1.70
CA GLY A 106 -3.74 2.46 0.72
C GLY A 106 -4.67 3.47 1.40
N ALA A 107 -5.67 3.92 0.68
CA ALA A 107 -6.67 4.84 1.19
C ALA A 107 -8.06 4.53 0.62
N MET A 108 -9.09 4.80 1.42
CA MET A 108 -10.48 4.78 0.98
C MET A 108 -10.85 6.09 0.26
N ILE A 109 -10.22 7.19 0.66
CA ILE A 109 -10.45 8.53 0.12
C ILE A 109 -9.15 9.03 -0.51
N PRO A 110 -9.16 9.53 -1.76
CA PRO A 110 -7.97 10.08 -2.40
C PRO A 110 -7.32 11.17 -1.55
N TYR A 111 -5.99 11.13 -1.44
CA TYR A 111 -5.25 12.12 -0.64
C TYR A 111 -5.57 13.55 -1.09
N LYS A 112 -5.65 13.80 -2.40
CA LYS A 112 -5.93 15.13 -2.97
C LYS A 112 -7.32 15.68 -2.66
N PHE A 113 -8.26 14.86 -2.24
CA PHE A 113 -9.60 15.34 -1.86
C PHE A 113 -9.62 16.10 -0.53
N GLY A 114 -8.57 16.01 0.27
CA GLY A 114 -8.58 16.44 1.67
C GLY A 114 -9.42 15.50 2.54
N SER A 115 -9.28 15.61 3.85
CA SER A 115 -9.95 14.70 4.81
C SER A 115 -9.76 13.21 4.45
N SER A 116 -8.63 12.87 3.86
CA SER A 116 -8.28 11.52 3.45
C SER A 116 -7.70 10.73 4.61
N ASP A 117 -8.00 9.42 4.64
CA ASP A 117 -7.36 8.45 5.52
C ASP A 117 -5.92 8.08 5.07
N GLY A 118 -5.47 8.57 3.91
CA GLY A 118 -4.19 8.19 3.30
C GLY A 118 -2.98 8.50 4.19
N LEU A 119 -2.89 9.70 4.74
CA LEU A 119 -1.74 10.07 5.60
C LEU A 119 -1.70 9.25 6.89
N PHE A 120 -2.85 8.97 7.49
CA PHE A 120 -2.97 8.12 8.68
C PHE A 120 -2.50 6.68 8.37
N ASN A 121 -2.94 6.12 7.25
CA ASN A 121 -2.54 4.77 6.85
C ASN A 121 -1.06 4.70 6.48
N LEU A 122 -0.52 5.72 5.79
CA LEU A 122 0.91 5.79 5.46
C LEU A 122 1.77 5.87 6.73
N GLY A 123 1.40 6.71 7.69
CA GLY A 123 2.10 6.82 8.98
C GLY A 123 2.08 5.50 9.75
N SER A 124 0.93 4.82 9.77
CA SER A 124 0.81 3.49 10.37
C SER A 124 1.70 2.46 9.68
N ALA A 125 1.71 2.43 8.34
CA ALA A 125 2.55 1.53 7.56
C ALA A 125 4.05 1.77 7.82
N LEU A 126 4.47 3.04 7.90
CA LEU A 126 5.84 3.41 8.25
C LEU A 126 6.24 2.93 9.65
N ALA A 127 5.34 3.03 10.62
CA ALA A 127 5.58 2.53 11.98
C ALA A 127 5.67 0.99 12.01
N PHE A 128 4.70 0.31 11.40
CA PHE A 128 4.64 -1.16 11.41
C PHE A 128 5.78 -1.82 10.65
N VAL A 129 6.21 -1.27 9.50
CA VAL A 129 7.31 -1.85 8.73
C VAL A 129 8.62 -1.87 9.52
N GLN A 130 8.82 -0.92 10.41
CA GLN A 130 9.99 -0.84 11.29
C GLN A 130 9.92 -1.85 12.43
N ALA A 131 8.73 -2.08 12.97
CA ALA A 131 8.52 -2.82 14.21
C ALA A 131 8.23 -4.32 14.01
N LEU A 132 7.57 -4.68 12.90
CA LEU A 132 7.15 -6.06 12.67
C LEU A 132 8.29 -6.95 12.16
N PRO A 133 8.25 -8.26 12.50
CA PRO A 133 9.18 -9.23 11.96
C PRO A 133 9.00 -9.44 10.45
N SER A 134 9.94 -10.17 9.84
CA SER A 134 9.82 -10.55 8.43
C SER A 134 8.49 -11.25 8.16
N GLY A 135 7.82 -10.82 7.12
CA GLY A 135 6.48 -11.29 6.75
C GLY A 135 5.76 -10.29 5.87
N VAL A 136 4.55 -10.63 5.48
CA VAL A 136 3.67 -9.78 4.65
C VAL A 136 2.44 -9.39 5.47
N TYR A 137 2.14 -8.11 5.47
CA TYR A 137 1.06 -7.55 6.26
C TYR A 137 0.28 -6.51 5.46
N ILE A 138 -0.95 -6.24 5.89
CA ILE A 138 -1.74 -5.07 5.47
C ILE A 138 -1.82 -4.11 6.66
N ALA A 139 -1.52 -2.84 6.43
CA ALA A 139 -1.71 -1.76 7.42
C ALA A 139 -2.86 -0.85 6.97
N MET A 140 -3.99 -0.95 7.62
CA MET A 140 -5.18 -0.16 7.36
C MET A 140 -5.93 0.12 8.66
N ASN A 141 -6.59 1.26 8.72
CA ASN A 141 -7.44 1.66 9.86
C ASN A 141 -6.68 1.71 11.21
N GLY A 142 -5.37 1.99 11.19
CA GLY A 142 -4.52 2.01 12.39
C GLY A 142 -4.16 0.63 12.94
N ARG A 143 -4.46 -0.43 12.20
CA ARG A 143 -4.17 -1.82 12.56
C ARG A 143 -3.26 -2.45 11.51
N TYR A 144 -2.58 -3.53 11.90
CA TYR A 144 -1.94 -4.42 10.94
C TYR A 144 -2.61 -5.80 10.96
N PHE A 145 -2.55 -6.47 9.83
CA PHE A 145 -3.13 -7.80 9.63
C PHE A 145 -2.10 -8.68 8.91
N SER A 146 -1.97 -9.93 9.32
CA SER A 146 -1.21 -10.89 8.53
C SER A 146 -1.91 -11.18 7.20
N TRP A 147 -1.15 -11.39 6.15
CA TRP A 147 -1.65 -11.64 4.80
C TRP A 147 -2.63 -12.80 4.68
N ASP A 148 -2.54 -13.79 5.56
CA ASP A 148 -3.40 -14.98 5.60
C ASP A 148 -4.61 -14.86 6.54
N ASN A 149 -4.73 -13.73 7.25
CA ASN A 149 -5.82 -13.49 8.20
C ASN A 149 -6.41 -12.07 8.04
N VAL A 150 -6.82 -11.73 6.84
CA VAL A 150 -7.36 -10.40 6.54
C VAL A 150 -8.41 -10.46 5.44
N ARG A 151 -9.43 -9.63 5.58
CA ARG A 151 -10.39 -9.33 4.52
C ARG A 151 -10.85 -7.87 4.59
N LYS A 152 -11.29 -7.34 3.46
CA LYS A 152 -12.00 -6.06 3.40
C LYS A 152 -13.49 -6.29 3.64
N ASN A 153 -14.01 -5.74 4.73
CA ASN A 153 -15.46 -5.63 4.94
C ASN A 153 -15.98 -4.44 4.14
N ARG A 154 -16.52 -4.71 2.95
CA ARG A 154 -16.97 -3.68 2.01
C ARG A 154 -18.14 -2.85 2.52
N LYS A 155 -19.00 -3.43 3.36
CA LYS A 155 -20.14 -2.73 3.94
C LYS A 155 -19.71 -1.72 5.00
N ALA A 156 -18.73 -2.09 5.82
CA ALA A 156 -18.19 -1.25 6.86
C ALA A 156 -17.08 -0.29 6.35
N GLY A 157 -16.53 -0.53 5.15
CA GLY A 157 -15.38 0.21 4.64
C GLY A 157 -14.11 0.02 5.46
N GLN A 158 -13.93 -1.14 6.05
CA GLN A 158 -12.83 -1.45 6.97
C GLN A 158 -12.20 -2.81 6.66
N PHE A 159 -10.95 -2.96 7.07
CA PHE A 159 -10.27 -4.25 7.08
C PHE A 159 -10.46 -4.93 8.43
N GLU A 160 -10.63 -6.24 8.41
CA GLU A 160 -10.85 -7.07 9.60
C GLU A 160 -10.18 -8.43 9.46
N GLU A 161 -9.98 -9.10 10.59
CA GLU A 161 -9.46 -10.46 10.59
C GLU A 161 -10.53 -11.45 10.08
N LEU A 162 -10.07 -12.49 9.37
CA LEU A 162 -10.90 -13.64 8.99
C LEU A 162 -11.26 -14.48 10.22
N HIS A 163 -10.28 -14.65 11.10
CA HIS A 163 -10.36 -15.43 12.33
C HIS A 163 -9.86 -14.56 13.49
N PRO A 164 -10.76 -13.91 14.21
CA PRO A 164 -10.39 -13.08 15.37
C PRO A 164 -9.85 -13.89 16.53
#